data_1b811a7c79aed702eb509ec978590a95
#
_entry.id   1b811a7c79aed702eb509ec978590a95
#
_cell.length_a   1.000
_cell.length_b   1.000
_cell.length_c   1.000
_cell.angle_alpha   90.00
_cell.angle_beta   90.00
_cell.angle_gamma   90.00
#
_symmetry.space_group_name_H-M   'P 1'
#
loop_
_entity.id
_entity.type
_entity.pdbx_description
1 polymer ?
#
loop_
_entity_poly.entity_id
_entity_poly.type
_entity_poly.pdbx_seq_one_letter_code
_entity_poly.pdbx_strand_id
1 'polypeptide(L)'
;MSIADRVFIENCRDIISNGVWDTDRPVRPRWEDGSPAHTVKLFGVVNRYNLSQEFPVMTLRRTGFRNAIDELLWIWQKKSNNIHDLHSHIWNAWADENGSIGKAYGYQLGVKHHYPEGDMDQVDRILYDLKHNPGSRRIISNIYNHADLSEMRLYPCAYSMTFNVSGNRLNAILNQRSQDMLVANNWNVCQYAVLVYMMAQVSGLEAGMLMHVIADAHIYDRHVPLVEELISREPLDAPRFIIDKSIDDFYKFTVDSFSLEGYESHGSIGKIPVAV
;
A
#
# COMPACT_ATOMS: atom_id res chain seq x y z
N MET A 1 10.61 4.76 19.18
CA MET A 1 9.40 5.24 18.43
C MET A 1 9.54 4.84 16.98
N SER A 2 8.61 4.03 16.47
CA SER A 2 8.56 3.65 15.06
C SER A 2 8.39 4.87 14.14
N ILE A 3 9.10 4.87 12.99
CA ILE A 3 8.94 5.92 11.95
C ILE A 3 7.49 5.94 11.41
N ALA A 4 6.85 4.77 11.29
CA ALA A 4 5.47 4.69 10.83
C ALA A 4 4.50 5.39 11.78
N ASP A 5 4.68 5.22 13.09
CA ASP A 5 3.86 5.90 14.10
C ASP A 5 4.06 7.41 14.08
N ARG A 6 5.32 7.86 14.03
CA ARG A 6 5.63 9.29 13.98
C ARG A 6 4.98 9.95 12.78
N VAL A 7 5.17 9.39 11.60
CA VAL A 7 4.60 9.92 10.35
C VAL A 7 3.08 9.90 10.38
N PHE A 8 2.48 8.83 10.92
CA PHE A 8 1.02 8.72 11.04
C PHE A 8 0.46 9.78 12.00
N ILE A 9 1.08 9.96 13.18
CA ILE A 9 0.68 10.96 14.17
C ILE A 9 0.76 12.38 13.59
N GLU A 10 1.89 12.71 12.95
CA GLU A 10 2.10 14.01 12.32
C GLU A 10 1.04 14.29 11.24
N ASN A 11 0.81 13.36 10.33
CA ASN A 11 -0.18 13.50 9.28
C ASN A 11 -1.61 13.62 9.83
N CYS A 12 -2.00 12.78 10.80
CA CYS A 12 -3.36 12.83 11.34
C CYS A 12 -3.61 14.11 12.13
N ARG A 13 -2.63 14.60 12.89
CA ARG A 13 -2.72 15.90 13.58
C ARG A 13 -2.87 17.05 12.57
N ASP A 14 -2.11 17.03 11.50
CA ASP A 14 -2.18 18.06 10.46
C ASP A 14 -3.55 18.01 9.73
N ILE A 15 -4.04 16.82 9.36
CA ILE A 15 -5.37 16.65 8.76
C ILE A 15 -6.47 17.18 9.68
N ILE A 16 -6.46 16.83 10.95
CA ILE A 16 -7.49 17.25 11.91
C ILE A 16 -7.45 18.76 12.14
N SER A 17 -6.24 19.37 12.22
CA SER A 17 -6.07 20.77 12.55
C SER A 17 -6.21 21.72 11.37
N ASN A 18 -5.75 21.32 10.19
CA ASN A 18 -5.59 22.18 9.00
C ASN A 18 -6.36 21.67 7.78
N GLY A 19 -6.97 20.48 7.88
CA GLY A 19 -7.70 19.88 6.77
C GLY A 19 -9.01 20.57 6.44
N VAL A 20 -9.49 20.33 5.24
CA VAL A 20 -10.75 20.89 4.72
C VAL A 20 -11.81 19.80 4.69
N TRP A 21 -12.99 20.08 5.27
CA TRP A 21 -14.16 19.22 5.23
C TRP A 21 -14.85 19.31 3.86
N ASP A 22 -15.38 18.17 3.38
CA ASP A 22 -16.12 18.09 2.12
C ASP A 22 -17.66 18.14 2.31
N THR A 23 -18.12 18.70 3.43
CA THR A 23 -19.54 18.77 3.80
C THR A 23 -20.35 19.72 2.90
N ASP A 24 -19.70 20.55 2.10
CA ASP A 24 -20.29 21.50 1.17
C ASP A 24 -20.74 20.89 -0.18
N ARG A 25 -20.48 19.60 -0.37
CA ARG A 25 -20.76 18.89 -1.64
C ARG A 25 -21.23 17.46 -1.43
N PRO A 26 -21.92 16.84 -2.41
CA PRO A 26 -22.29 15.44 -2.34
C PRO A 26 -21.04 14.55 -2.40
N VAL A 27 -21.02 13.52 -1.56
CA VAL A 27 -19.98 12.50 -1.53
C VAL A 27 -20.54 11.14 -1.94
N ARG A 28 -19.73 10.31 -2.61
CA ARG A 28 -20.12 8.98 -3.05
C ARG A 28 -20.22 7.99 -1.88
N PRO A 29 -19.22 7.92 -0.97
CA PRO A 29 -19.22 6.92 0.08
C PRO A 29 -20.39 7.09 1.06
N ARG A 30 -20.90 5.95 1.53
CA ARG A 30 -21.99 5.89 2.50
C ARG A 30 -21.60 5.01 3.68
N TRP A 31 -22.08 5.39 4.85
CA TRP A 31 -22.08 4.53 6.02
C TRP A 31 -23.14 3.43 5.88
N GLU A 32 -23.03 2.38 6.73
CA GLU A 32 -23.96 1.26 6.77
C GLU A 32 -25.46 1.69 6.93
N ASP A 33 -25.70 2.83 7.59
CA ASP A 33 -27.03 3.42 7.76
C ASP A 33 -27.50 4.27 6.57
N GLY A 34 -26.74 4.32 5.49
CA GLY A 34 -27.03 5.08 4.26
C GLY A 34 -26.66 6.58 4.35
N SER A 35 -26.24 7.08 5.49
CA SER A 35 -25.80 8.49 5.62
C SER A 35 -24.53 8.77 4.84
N PRO A 36 -24.31 10.01 4.35
CA PRO A 36 -23.06 10.39 3.69
C PRO A 36 -21.86 10.20 4.60
N ALA A 37 -20.79 9.64 4.07
CA ALA A 37 -19.51 9.51 4.77
C ALA A 37 -18.59 10.65 4.34
N HIS A 38 -18.64 11.76 5.09
CA HIS A 38 -17.82 12.93 4.85
C HIS A 38 -16.39 12.76 5.37
N THR A 39 -15.46 13.52 4.78
CA THR A 39 -14.05 13.48 5.16
C THR A 39 -13.50 14.86 5.47
N VAL A 40 -12.55 14.90 6.41
CA VAL A 40 -11.57 15.98 6.53
C VAL A 40 -10.28 15.52 5.86
N LYS A 41 -9.65 16.39 5.06
CA LYS A 41 -8.54 15.99 4.20
C LYS A 41 -7.51 17.09 3.93
N LEU A 42 -6.29 16.63 3.63
CA LEU A 42 -5.20 17.45 3.10
C LEU A 42 -4.80 16.99 1.71
N PHE A 43 -4.43 17.95 0.88
CA PHE A 43 -3.88 17.70 -0.45
C PHE A 43 -2.35 17.65 -0.42
N GLY A 44 -1.77 16.64 -1.08
CA GLY A 44 -0.33 16.63 -1.39
C GLY A 44 0.57 16.23 -0.23
N VAL A 45 0.20 15.22 0.56
CA VAL A 45 1.04 14.67 1.64
C VAL A 45 2.16 13.80 1.06
N VAL A 46 3.39 14.00 1.55
CA VAL A 46 4.58 13.25 1.12
C VAL A 46 5.32 12.69 2.33
N ASN A 47 5.32 11.38 2.46
CA ASN A 47 6.00 10.64 3.52
C ASN A 47 7.28 9.98 3.02
N ARG A 48 8.27 9.81 3.89
CA ARG A 48 9.56 9.16 3.58
C ARG A 48 9.88 8.11 4.63
N TYR A 49 10.14 6.89 4.16
CA TYR A 49 10.52 5.75 4.99
C TYR A 49 11.88 5.22 4.52
N ASN A 50 12.91 5.36 5.35
CA ASN A 50 14.24 4.83 5.03
C ASN A 50 14.29 3.34 5.42
N LEU A 51 14.04 2.47 4.44
CA LEU A 51 13.98 1.03 4.63
C LEU A 51 15.34 0.41 5.00
N SER A 52 16.45 1.11 4.75
CA SER A 52 17.76 0.65 5.21
C SER A 52 17.97 0.79 6.72
N GLN A 53 17.11 1.55 7.40
CA GLN A 53 17.20 1.81 8.84
C GLN A 53 16.11 1.08 9.62
N GLU A 54 14.87 1.09 9.12
CA GLU A 54 13.71 0.61 9.85
C GLU A 54 12.61 0.13 8.90
N PHE A 55 11.89 -0.94 9.30
CA PHE A 55 10.67 -1.35 8.61
C PHE A 55 9.47 -0.54 9.14
N PRO A 56 8.70 0.11 8.25
CA PRO A 56 7.65 1.04 8.66
C PRO A 56 6.34 0.31 9.00
N VAL A 57 6.26 -0.27 10.19
CA VAL A 57 5.03 -0.85 10.72
C VAL A 57 4.55 -0.06 11.94
N MET A 58 3.23 0.15 12.01
CA MET A 58 2.60 0.85 13.13
C MET A 58 2.61 0.00 14.39
N THR A 59 2.84 0.66 15.55
CA THR A 59 2.72 0.05 16.88
C THR A 59 1.53 0.60 17.68
N LEU A 60 0.95 1.72 17.29
CA LEU A 60 -0.22 2.33 17.96
C LEU A 60 -1.45 1.41 17.98
N ARG A 61 -1.55 0.54 17.02
CA ARG A 61 -2.46 -0.62 16.99
C ARG A 61 -1.85 -1.74 16.14
N ARG A 62 -2.34 -2.95 16.32
CA ARG A 62 -1.84 -4.10 15.54
C ARG A 62 -2.18 -3.94 14.05
N THR A 63 -1.17 -4.04 13.22
CA THR A 63 -1.31 -4.16 11.77
C THR A 63 -1.43 -5.64 11.38
N GLY A 64 -2.40 -5.97 10.52
CA GLY A 64 -2.57 -7.31 9.98
C GLY A 64 -1.48 -7.67 8.96
N PHE A 65 -0.22 -7.72 9.39
CA PHE A 65 0.97 -7.82 8.55
C PHE A 65 0.91 -8.99 7.56
N ARG A 66 0.54 -10.20 8.03
CA ARG A 66 0.44 -11.39 7.16
C ARG A 66 -0.63 -11.22 6.06
N ASN A 67 -1.77 -10.63 6.40
CA ASN A 67 -2.83 -10.38 5.43
C ASN A 67 -2.42 -9.27 4.43
N ALA A 68 -1.67 -8.27 4.89
CA ALA A 68 -1.13 -7.23 4.00
C ALA A 68 -0.15 -7.82 2.98
N ILE A 69 0.69 -8.78 3.40
CA ILE A 69 1.59 -9.50 2.49
C ILE A 69 0.80 -10.40 1.53
N ASP A 70 -0.18 -11.15 2.02
CA ASP A 70 -1.00 -12.02 1.16
C ASP A 70 -1.66 -11.22 0.03
N GLU A 71 -2.22 -10.04 0.35
CA GLU A 71 -2.78 -9.13 -0.64
C GLU A 71 -1.71 -8.57 -1.61
N LEU A 72 -0.52 -8.22 -1.10
CA LEU A 72 0.59 -7.80 -1.95
C LEU A 72 0.96 -8.88 -2.98
N LEU A 73 1.11 -10.13 -2.52
CA LEU A 73 1.43 -11.26 -3.38
C LEU A 73 0.29 -11.56 -4.37
N TRP A 74 -0.96 -11.42 -3.94
CA TRP A 74 -2.13 -11.54 -4.81
C TRP A 74 -2.10 -10.52 -5.94
N ILE A 75 -1.77 -9.26 -5.66
CA ILE A 75 -1.69 -8.18 -6.65
C ILE A 75 -0.46 -8.33 -7.55
N TRP A 76 0.73 -8.51 -6.96
CA TRP A 76 2.00 -8.36 -7.67
C TRP A 76 2.61 -9.66 -8.20
N GLN A 77 2.39 -10.79 -7.52
CA GLN A 77 2.88 -12.10 -8.00
C GLN A 77 1.84 -12.85 -8.80
N LYS A 78 0.67 -13.10 -8.19
CA LYS A 78 -0.42 -13.83 -8.85
C LYS A 78 -1.06 -13.00 -9.96
N LYS A 79 -0.95 -11.65 -9.88
CA LYS A 79 -1.55 -10.72 -10.84
C LYS A 79 -3.05 -11.00 -11.01
N SER A 80 -3.68 -11.41 -9.92
CA SER A 80 -5.07 -11.84 -9.91
C SER A 80 -6.02 -10.68 -9.64
N ASN A 81 -7.22 -10.81 -10.13
CA ASN A 81 -8.38 -9.96 -9.81
C ASN A 81 -9.53 -10.78 -9.20
N ASN A 82 -9.27 -12.03 -8.80
CA ASN A 82 -10.25 -12.89 -8.19
C ASN A 82 -9.96 -13.07 -6.69
N ILE A 83 -10.95 -12.77 -5.83
CA ILE A 83 -10.80 -12.85 -4.37
C ILE A 83 -10.64 -14.28 -3.85
N HIS A 84 -10.97 -15.31 -4.65
CA HIS A 84 -10.73 -16.71 -4.27
C HIS A 84 -9.24 -17.09 -4.22
N ASP A 85 -8.38 -16.26 -4.83
CA ASP A 85 -6.92 -16.39 -4.76
C ASP A 85 -6.31 -15.68 -3.54
N LEU A 86 -7.15 -15.00 -2.73
CA LEU A 86 -6.76 -14.24 -1.54
C LEU A 86 -7.35 -14.90 -0.30
N HIS A 87 -6.57 -15.02 0.77
CA HIS A 87 -7.05 -15.64 2.01
C HIS A 87 -7.84 -14.69 2.91
N SER A 88 -7.64 -13.38 2.78
CA SER A 88 -8.38 -12.38 3.56
C SER A 88 -9.69 -11.99 2.88
N HIS A 89 -10.66 -11.51 3.67
CA HIS A 89 -12.00 -11.13 3.20
C HIS A 89 -12.15 -9.63 2.93
N ILE A 90 -11.05 -8.87 2.93
CA ILE A 90 -11.09 -7.41 2.85
C ILE A 90 -11.64 -6.88 1.51
N TRP A 91 -11.61 -7.69 0.46
CA TRP A 91 -12.09 -7.35 -0.88
C TRP A 91 -13.51 -7.80 -1.19
N ASN A 92 -14.17 -8.55 -0.27
CA ASN A 92 -15.50 -9.13 -0.54
C ASN A 92 -16.57 -8.10 -0.92
N ALA A 93 -16.51 -6.88 -0.37
CA ALA A 93 -17.47 -5.81 -0.66
C ALA A 93 -17.39 -5.29 -2.11
N TRP A 94 -16.27 -5.54 -2.81
CA TRP A 94 -16.04 -5.08 -4.18
C TRP A 94 -16.03 -6.20 -5.22
N ALA A 95 -16.18 -7.45 -4.80
CA ALA A 95 -16.23 -8.57 -5.72
C ALA A 95 -17.65 -8.78 -6.29
N ASP A 96 -17.71 -9.24 -7.52
CA ASP A 96 -18.97 -9.74 -8.09
C ASP A 96 -19.29 -11.17 -7.63
N GLU A 97 -20.36 -11.75 -8.17
CA GLU A 97 -20.81 -13.11 -7.85
C GLU A 97 -19.81 -14.21 -8.20
N ASN A 98 -18.87 -13.94 -9.11
CA ASN A 98 -17.78 -14.84 -9.49
C ASN A 98 -16.49 -14.58 -8.71
N GLY A 99 -16.52 -13.67 -7.75
CA GLY A 99 -15.34 -13.27 -6.98
C GLY A 99 -14.40 -12.31 -7.69
N SER A 100 -14.80 -11.70 -8.82
CA SER A 100 -13.96 -10.79 -9.58
C SER A 100 -14.13 -9.34 -9.13
N ILE A 101 -13.01 -8.61 -9.01
CA ILE A 101 -12.98 -7.15 -8.84
C ILE A 101 -12.85 -6.40 -10.18
N GLY A 102 -13.05 -7.10 -11.30
CA GLY A 102 -12.94 -6.55 -12.65
C GLY A 102 -11.49 -6.37 -13.09
N LYS A 103 -11.25 -5.49 -14.06
CA LYS A 103 -9.92 -5.22 -14.62
C LYS A 103 -9.04 -4.35 -13.73
N ALA A 104 -9.11 -4.52 -12.41
CA ALA A 104 -8.42 -3.71 -11.42
C ALA A 104 -7.15 -4.39 -10.88
N TYR A 105 -6.26 -3.61 -10.30
CA TYR A 105 -5.06 -4.02 -9.56
C TYR A 105 -4.21 -5.08 -10.27
N GLY A 106 -4.20 -6.33 -9.78
CA GLY A 106 -3.38 -7.42 -10.33
C GLY A 106 -3.61 -7.66 -11.81
N TYR A 107 -4.86 -7.53 -12.28
CA TYR A 107 -5.16 -7.65 -13.71
C TYR A 107 -4.32 -6.70 -14.56
N GLN A 108 -4.24 -5.41 -14.18
CA GLN A 108 -3.46 -4.41 -14.94
C GLN A 108 -1.96 -4.69 -14.92
N LEU A 109 -1.44 -5.25 -13.81
CA LEU A 109 -0.03 -5.66 -13.75
C LEU A 109 0.28 -6.85 -14.67
N GLY A 110 -0.68 -7.75 -14.84
CA GLY A 110 -0.52 -8.98 -15.64
C GLY A 110 -0.72 -8.81 -17.15
N VAL A 111 -1.23 -7.66 -17.60
CA VAL A 111 -1.40 -7.40 -19.05
C VAL A 111 -0.03 -7.40 -19.73
N LYS A 112 0.12 -8.21 -20.78
CA LYS A 112 1.36 -8.27 -21.56
C LYS A 112 1.46 -7.08 -22.50
N HIS A 113 2.65 -6.49 -22.55
CA HIS A 113 3.03 -5.40 -23.43
C HIS A 113 4.22 -5.82 -24.29
N HIS A 114 4.27 -5.31 -25.51
CA HIS A 114 5.38 -5.58 -26.42
C HIS A 114 6.54 -4.62 -26.16
N TYR A 115 7.72 -5.15 -25.83
CA TYR A 115 8.97 -4.42 -25.66
C TYR A 115 10.00 -4.93 -26.69
N PRO A 116 11.10 -4.18 -26.94
CA PRO A 116 12.16 -4.66 -27.83
C PRO A 116 12.76 -6.01 -27.42
N GLU A 117 12.76 -6.30 -26.11
CA GLU A 117 13.28 -7.53 -25.51
C GLU A 117 12.28 -8.69 -25.48
N GLY A 118 11.03 -8.45 -25.91
CA GLY A 118 9.95 -9.44 -25.92
C GLY A 118 8.71 -9.00 -25.16
N ASP A 119 7.71 -9.88 -25.14
CA ASP A 119 6.44 -9.62 -24.45
C ASP A 119 6.59 -9.86 -22.94
N MET A 120 6.36 -8.82 -22.16
CA MET A 120 6.42 -8.85 -20.70
C MET A 120 5.20 -8.13 -20.11
N ASP A 121 4.78 -8.54 -18.93
CA ASP A 121 3.91 -7.71 -18.12
C ASP A 121 4.72 -6.66 -17.33
N GLN A 122 4.02 -5.79 -16.61
CA GLN A 122 4.68 -4.68 -15.93
C GLN A 122 5.65 -5.16 -14.83
N VAL A 123 5.35 -6.25 -14.14
CA VAL A 123 6.20 -6.81 -13.07
C VAL A 123 7.47 -7.41 -13.66
N ASP A 124 7.33 -8.24 -14.70
CA ASP A 124 8.46 -8.85 -15.40
C ASP A 124 9.36 -7.78 -16.03
N ARG A 125 8.76 -6.70 -16.57
CA ARG A 125 9.52 -5.57 -17.11
C ARG A 125 10.33 -4.83 -16.04
N ILE A 126 9.74 -4.58 -14.87
CA ILE A 126 10.46 -3.97 -13.75
C ILE A 126 11.63 -4.85 -13.31
N LEU A 127 11.40 -6.15 -13.11
CA LEU A 127 12.44 -7.10 -12.71
C LEU A 127 13.57 -7.18 -13.75
N TYR A 128 13.23 -7.18 -15.04
CA TYR A 128 14.19 -7.13 -16.12
C TYR A 128 15.06 -5.87 -16.06
N ASP A 129 14.42 -4.70 -15.95
CA ASP A 129 15.15 -3.43 -15.94
C ASP A 129 16.03 -3.29 -14.69
N LEU A 130 15.57 -3.73 -13.51
CA LEU A 130 16.37 -3.70 -12.29
C LEU A 130 17.65 -4.56 -12.40
N LYS A 131 17.59 -5.67 -13.13
CA LYS A 131 18.74 -6.57 -13.35
C LYS A 131 19.66 -6.12 -14.47
N HIS A 132 19.10 -5.61 -15.57
CA HIS A 132 19.85 -5.37 -16.82
C HIS A 132 20.09 -3.87 -17.09
N ASN A 133 19.21 -3.00 -16.60
CA ASN A 133 19.23 -1.56 -16.83
C ASN A 133 19.02 -0.76 -15.54
N PRO A 134 19.75 -1.02 -14.43
CA PRO A 134 19.46 -0.40 -13.12
C PRO A 134 19.60 1.14 -13.13
N GLY A 135 20.35 1.70 -14.07
CA GLY A 135 20.44 3.15 -14.28
C GLY A 135 19.26 3.78 -15.03
N SER A 136 18.26 3.00 -15.44
CA SER A 136 17.09 3.51 -16.15
C SER A 136 16.23 4.40 -15.27
N ARG A 137 15.72 5.50 -15.84
CA ARG A 137 14.74 6.41 -15.23
C ARG A 137 13.31 6.08 -15.66
N ARG A 138 13.08 4.88 -16.25
CA ARG A 138 11.82 4.45 -16.85
C ARG A 138 11.26 3.19 -16.19
N ILE A 139 11.70 2.87 -14.98
CA ILE A 139 11.26 1.68 -14.23
C ILE A 139 10.00 2.09 -13.47
N ILE A 140 8.84 1.84 -14.08
CA ILE A 140 7.53 2.31 -13.59
C ILE A 140 6.48 1.24 -13.81
N SER A 141 5.57 1.08 -12.83
CA SER A 141 4.27 0.46 -13.04
C SER A 141 3.15 1.51 -12.97
N ASN A 142 2.10 1.30 -13.75
CA ASN A 142 0.89 2.12 -13.69
C ASN A 142 -0.33 1.22 -13.94
N ILE A 143 -1.23 1.18 -12.96
CA ILE A 143 -2.44 0.35 -13.00
C ILE A 143 -3.73 1.17 -13.13
N TYR A 144 -3.63 2.51 -13.27
CA TYR A 144 -4.77 3.37 -13.55
C TYR A 144 -4.94 3.52 -15.06
N ASN A 145 -5.66 2.56 -15.65
CA ASN A 145 -5.88 2.51 -17.09
C ASN A 145 -7.27 3.05 -17.45
N HIS A 146 -7.31 4.21 -18.10
CA HIS A 146 -8.56 4.88 -18.47
C HIS A 146 -9.45 4.04 -19.39
N ALA A 147 -8.87 3.19 -20.23
CA ALA A 147 -9.63 2.34 -21.14
C ALA A 147 -10.46 1.26 -20.40
N ASP A 148 -10.02 0.86 -19.21
CA ASP A 148 -10.63 -0.22 -18.44
C ASP A 148 -11.38 0.26 -17.17
N LEU A 149 -11.43 1.58 -16.89
CA LEU A 149 -12.04 2.09 -15.65
C LEU A 149 -13.50 1.64 -15.47
N SER A 150 -14.29 1.59 -16.54
CA SER A 150 -15.69 1.15 -16.47
C SER A 150 -15.86 -0.32 -16.09
N GLU A 151 -14.80 -1.12 -16.23
CA GLU A 151 -14.77 -2.54 -15.88
C GLU A 151 -14.09 -2.79 -14.52
N MET A 152 -13.68 -1.76 -13.81
CA MET A 152 -13.09 -1.83 -12.46
C MET A 152 -14.18 -1.66 -11.41
N ARG A 153 -14.29 -2.57 -10.45
CA ARG A 153 -15.20 -2.44 -9.30
C ARG A 153 -14.72 -1.40 -8.30
N LEU A 154 -13.39 -1.23 -8.18
CA LEU A 154 -12.75 -0.19 -7.39
C LEU A 154 -11.56 0.37 -8.17
N TYR A 155 -11.57 1.68 -8.39
CA TYR A 155 -10.45 2.36 -9.04
C TYR A 155 -9.22 2.34 -8.13
N PRO A 156 -8.02 1.99 -8.66
CA PRO A 156 -6.83 1.87 -7.84
C PRO A 156 -6.52 3.14 -7.06
N CYS A 157 -6.38 3.01 -5.73
CA CYS A 157 -5.90 4.09 -4.86
C CYS A 157 -4.39 4.24 -4.98
N ALA A 158 -3.65 3.16 -4.73
CA ALA A 158 -2.23 3.01 -5.04
C ALA A 158 -2.10 2.66 -6.53
N TYR A 159 -1.82 3.65 -7.37
CA TYR A 159 -1.98 3.49 -8.81
C TYR A 159 -0.67 3.40 -9.59
N SER A 160 0.44 3.79 -9.00
CA SER A 160 1.73 3.81 -9.71
C SER A 160 2.90 3.64 -8.73
N MET A 161 3.89 2.85 -9.16
CA MET A 161 5.20 2.74 -8.52
C MET A 161 6.29 3.18 -9.48
N THR A 162 7.20 4.06 -9.02
CA THR A 162 8.40 4.42 -9.74
C THR A 162 9.61 3.92 -8.96
N PHE A 163 10.54 3.23 -9.63
CA PHE A 163 11.75 2.71 -9.03
C PHE A 163 12.98 3.45 -9.54
N ASN A 164 13.96 3.62 -8.67
CA ASN A 164 15.25 4.25 -9.00
C ASN A 164 16.38 3.61 -8.21
N VAL A 165 17.47 3.28 -8.88
CA VAL A 165 18.66 2.74 -8.23
C VAL A 165 19.69 3.86 -8.03
N SER A 166 20.14 4.05 -6.80
CA SER A 166 21.20 5.01 -6.44
C SER A 166 22.31 4.29 -5.66
N GLY A 167 23.48 4.17 -6.26
CA GLY A 167 24.52 3.27 -5.78
C GLY A 167 24.02 1.81 -5.87
N ASN A 168 23.99 1.10 -4.76
CA ASN A 168 23.44 -0.25 -4.65
C ASN A 168 22.02 -0.30 -4.02
N ARG A 169 21.37 0.87 -3.86
CA ARG A 169 20.08 0.98 -3.17
C ARG A 169 18.92 1.17 -4.13
N LEU A 170 17.90 0.37 -3.95
CA LEU A 170 16.61 0.49 -4.64
C LEU A 170 15.70 1.45 -3.86
N ASN A 171 15.42 2.61 -4.44
CA ASN A 171 14.45 3.56 -3.96
C ASN A 171 13.15 3.41 -4.73
N ALA A 172 12.03 3.75 -4.10
CA ALA A 172 10.73 3.72 -4.76
C ALA A 172 9.85 4.90 -4.37
N ILE A 173 8.99 5.33 -5.30
CA ILE A 173 7.90 6.26 -5.04
C ILE A 173 6.59 5.50 -5.25
N LEU A 174 5.77 5.42 -4.20
CA LEU A 174 4.38 5.01 -4.28
C LEU A 174 3.50 6.24 -4.49
N ASN A 175 2.75 6.28 -5.58
CA ASN A 175 1.77 7.32 -5.84
C ASN A 175 0.36 6.81 -5.50
N GLN A 176 -0.33 7.50 -4.59
CA GLN A 176 -1.72 7.27 -4.24
C GLN A 176 -2.58 8.49 -4.54
N ARG A 177 -3.71 8.27 -5.22
CA ARG A 177 -4.69 9.34 -5.47
C ARG A 177 -5.55 9.63 -4.24
N SER A 178 -5.68 8.65 -3.33
CA SER A 178 -6.58 8.70 -2.18
C SER A 178 -6.10 7.74 -1.10
N GLN A 179 -6.12 8.19 0.16
CA GLN A 179 -5.64 7.41 1.30
C GLN A 179 -6.54 7.63 2.52
N ASP A 180 -7.31 6.61 2.89
CA ASP A 180 -7.92 6.54 4.22
C ASP A 180 -6.82 6.30 5.26
N MET A 181 -6.61 7.31 6.11
CA MET A 181 -5.52 7.28 7.09
C MET A 181 -5.74 6.21 8.16
N LEU A 182 -6.98 5.98 8.61
CA LEU A 182 -7.25 5.01 9.66
C LEU A 182 -7.21 3.57 9.12
N VAL A 183 -7.91 3.28 8.03
CA VAL A 183 -8.11 1.91 7.57
C VAL A 183 -6.93 1.40 6.74
N ALA A 184 -6.48 2.19 5.76
CA ALA A 184 -5.60 1.70 4.70
C ALA A 184 -4.13 2.14 4.82
N ASN A 185 -3.81 3.26 5.50
CA ASN A 185 -2.45 3.81 5.47
C ASN A 185 -1.38 2.82 5.94
N ASN A 186 -1.54 2.24 7.12
CA ASN A 186 -0.54 1.30 7.67
C ASN A 186 -0.41 0.02 6.85
N TRP A 187 -1.52 -0.42 6.29
CA TRP A 187 -1.60 -1.57 5.42
C TRP A 187 -0.76 -1.36 4.15
N ASN A 188 -1.04 -0.26 3.44
CA ASN A 188 -0.34 0.06 2.19
C ASN A 188 1.16 0.33 2.42
N VAL A 189 1.52 1.06 3.48
CA VAL A 189 2.94 1.33 3.80
C VAL A 189 3.70 0.02 4.01
N CYS A 190 3.14 -0.93 4.79
CA CYS A 190 3.75 -2.25 4.98
C CYS A 190 3.89 -3.03 3.67
N GLN A 191 2.82 -3.07 2.85
CA GLN A 191 2.83 -3.77 1.57
C GLN A 191 3.94 -3.27 0.65
N TYR A 192 3.98 -1.97 0.42
CA TYR A 192 4.93 -1.41 -0.54
C TYR A 192 6.37 -1.37 0.00
N ALA A 193 6.56 -1.34 1.32
CA ALA A 193 7.87 -1.57 1.92
C ALA A 193 8.36 -3.00 1.64
N VAL A 194 7.52 -4.02 1.86
CA VAL A 194 7.85 -5.43 1.53
C VAL A 194 8.15 -5.58 0.05
N LEU A 195 7.37 -4.95 -0.85
CA LEU A 195 7.63 -4.98 -2.29
C LEU A 195 9.03 -4.47 -2.64
N VAL A 196 9.45 -3.35 -2.03
CA VAL A 196 10.80 -2.80 -2.26
C VAL A 196 11.88 -3.78 -1.78
N TYR A 197 11.71 -4.43 -0.61
CA TYR A 197 12.66 -5.44 -0.13
C TYR A 197 12.72 -6.65 -1.06
N MET A 198 11.56 -7.17 -1.54
CA MET A 198 11.52 -8.28 -2.50
C MET A 198 12.25 -7.95 -3.80
N MET A 199 11.90 -6.82 -4.41
CA MET A 199 12.49 -6.35 -5.67
C MET A 199 14.00 -6.12 -5.52
N ALA A 200 14.44 -5.50 -4.43
CA ALA A 200 15.84 -5.27 -4.14
C ALA A 200 16.60 -6.60 -4.02
N GLN A 201 16.10 -7.54 -3.21
CA GLN A 201 16.77 -8.82 -2.98
C GLN A 201 16.98 -9.61 -4.27
N VAL A 202 15.93 -9.80 -5.09
CA VAL A 202 16.05 -10.59 -6.33
C VAL A 202 16.83 -9.90 -7.44
N SER A 203 17.11 -8.61 -7.27
CA SER A 203 17.92 -7.82 -8.20
C SER A 203 19.34 -7.58 -7.72
N GLY A 204 19.74 -8.17 -6.57
CA GLY A 204 21.07 -7.99 -5.98
C GLY A 204 21.31 -6.59 -5.41
N LEU A 205 20.25 -5.88 -5.05
CA LEU A 205 20.26 -4.53 -4.49
C LEU A 205 19.90 -4.54 -3.00
N GLU A 206 20.12 -3.43 -2.32
CA GLU A 206 19.64 -3.16 -0.96
C GLU A 206 18.38 -2.30 -0.99
N ALA A 207 17.45 -2.51 -0.06
CA ALA A 207 16.30 -1.63 0.10
C ALA A 207 16.74 -0.24 0.55
N GLY A 208 16.28 0.79 -0.14
CA GLY A 208 16.62 2.19 0.10
C GLY A 208 15.45 2.99 0.69
N MET A 209 15.04 4.05 -0.01
CA MET A 209 13.96 4.94 0.41
C MET A 209 12.63 4.53 -0.23
N LEU A 210 11.59 4.39 0.57
CA LEU A 210 10.20 4.41 0.10
C LEU A 210 9.63 5.80 0.34
N MET A 211 9.30 6.50 -0.74
CA MET A 211 8.54 7.75 -0.69
C MET A 211 7.08 7.44 -0.99
N HIS A 212 6.17 7.88 -0.12
CA HIS A 212 4.73 7.72 -0.28
C HIS A 212 4.09 9.07 -0.56
N VAL A 213 3.62 9.27 -1.77
CA VAL A 213 2.99 10.51 -2.26
C VAL A 213 1.48 10.30 -2.32
N ILE A 214 0.73 11.11 -1.58
CA ILE A 214 -0.71 11.01 -1.43
C ILE A 214 -1.36 12.31 -1.90
N ALA A 215 -2.22 12.23 -2.93
CA ALA A 215 -2.94 13.41 -3.40
C ALA A 215 -4.05 13.83 -2.43
N ASP A 216 -4.84 12.88 -1.93
CA ASP A 216 -5.94 13.11 -0.99
C ASP A 216 -5.74 12.23 0.25
N ALA A 217 -5.16 12.79 1.30
CA ALA A 217 -5.01 12.13 2.61
C ALA A 217 -6.18 12.54 3.51
N HIS A 218 -7.02 11.58 3.91
CA HIS A 218 -8.27 11.89 4.59
C HIS A 218 -8.58 11.00 5.80
N ILE A 219 -9.42 11.55 6.67
CA ILE A 219 -10.03 10.88 7.81
C ILE A 219 -11.54 11.06 7.68
N TYR A 220 -12.30 9.96 7.69
CA TYR A 220 -13.75 10.02 7.69
C TYR A 220 -14.30 10.60 9.00
N ASP A 221 -15.47 11.24 8.93
CA ASP A 221 -16.12 11.90 10.07
C ASP A 221 -16.26 10.97 11.29
N ARG A 222 -16.73 9.73 11.10
CA ARG A 222 -16.85 8.74 12.17
C ARG A 222 -15.51 8.14 12.63
N HIS A 223 -14.44 8.38 11.87
CA HIS A 223 -13.10 7.93 12.23
C HIS A 223 -12.34 8.95 13.09
N VAL A 224 -12.74 10.23 13.08
CA VAL A 224 -12.00 11.27 13.81
C VAL A 224 -11.79 10.92 15.30
N PRO A 225 -12.82 10.53 16.08
CA PRO A 225 -12.59 10.18 17.49
C PRO A 225 -11.66 8.98 17.67
N LEU A 226 -11.72 7.99 16.76
CA LEU A 226 -10.84 6.81 16.79
C LEU A 226 -9.39 7.17 16.47
N VAL A 227 -9.19 8.10 15.54
CA VAL A 227 -7.86 8.61 15.20
C VAL A 227 -7.29 9.44 16.35
N GLU A 228 -8.09 10.30 16.99
CA GLU A 228 -7.66 11.07 18.16
C GLU A 228 -7.22 10.15 19.31
N GLU A 229 -7.98 9.08 19.60
CA GLU A 229 -7.57 8.05 20.56
C GLU A 229 -6.24 7.41 20.14
N LEU A 230 -6.13 7.02 18.86
CA LEU A 230 -4.97 6.30 18.35
C LEU A 230 -3.69 7.13 18.43
N ILE A 231 -3.75 8.42 18.04
CA ILE A 231 -2.60 9.33 18.07
C ILE A 231 -2.26 9.86 19.47
N SER A 232 -3.08 9.56 20.46
CA SER A 232 -2.78 9.83 21.89
C SER A 232 -1.94 8.74 22.55
N ARG A 233 -1.83 7.55 21.91
CA ARG A 233 -1.06 6.42 22.43
C ARG A 233 0.44 6.65 22.30
N GLU A 234 1.21 6.17 23.27
CA GLU A 234 2.68 6.23 23.20
C GLU A 234 3.21 5.21 22.19
N PRO A 235 3.97 5.63 21.16
CA PRO A 235 4.57 4.71 20.20
C PRO A 235 5.58 3.76 20.84
N LEU A 236 5.57 2.50 20.42
CA LEU A 236 6.55 1.50 20.85
C LEU A 236 7.75 1.46 19.87
N ASP A 237 8.73 0.61 20.17
CA ASP A 237 9.89 0.42 19.31
C ASP A 237 9.52 -0.35 18.03
N ALA A 238 10.22 -0.03 16.95
CA ALA A 238 10.04 -0.73 15.69
C ALA A 238 10.59 -2.15 15.78
N PRO A 239 9.88 -3.14 15.20
CA PRO A 239 10.40 -4.51 15.11
C PRO A 239 11.52 -4.63 14.08
N ARG A 240 12.27 -5.71 14.17
CA ARG A 240 13.20 -6.10 13.12
C ARG A 240 12.47 -6.85 12.00
N PHE A 241 12.54 -6.35 10.78
CA PHE A 241 12.01 -7.03 9.61
C PHE A 241 12.95 -8.14 9.16
N ILE A 242 12.41 -9.33 8.96
CA ILE A 242 13.12 -10.51 8.47
C ILE A 242 12.52 -10.91 7.13
N ILE A 243 13.39 -11.15 6.16
CA ILE A 243 13.06 -11.71 4.85
C ILE A 243 13.94 -12.94 4.61
N ASP A 244 13.38 -14.01 4.06
CA ASP A 244 14.14 -15.23 3.71
C ASP A 244 15.16 -14.92 2.61
N LYS A 245 16.43 -14.92 2.99
CA LYS A 245 17.56 -14.58 2.12
C LYS A 245 17.90 -15.66 1.09
N SER A 246 17.34 -16.87 1.22
CA SER A 246 17.55 -17.95 0.26
C SER A 246 16.75 -17.78 -1.04
N ILE A 247 15.77 -16.91 -1.05
CA ILE A 247 14.87 -16.69 -2.21
C ILE A 247 15.53 -15.70 -3.19
N ASP A 248 15.75 -16.17 -4.41
CA ASP A 248 16.37 -15.45 -5.53
C ASP A 248 15.41 -15.14 -6.69
N ASP A 249 14.17 -15.62 -6.61
CA ASP A 249 13.11 -15.45 -7.60
C ASP A 249 11.92 -14.75 -6.97
N PHE A 250 11.47 -13.63 -7.58
CA PHE A 250 10.34 -12.83 -7.11
C PHE A 250 9.06 -13.65 -6.92
N TYR A 251 8.84 -14.65 -7.76
CA TYR A 251 7.64 -15.49 -7.74
C TYR A 251 7.67 -16.64 -6.73
N LYS A 252 8.78 -16.82 -6.01
CA LYS A 252 8.92 -17.86 -4.96
C LYS A 252 8.64 -17.34 -3.55
N PHE A 253 8.52 -16.04 -3.35
CA PHE A 253 8.14 -15.52 -2.03
C PHE A 253 6.72 -15.98 -1.65
N THR A 254 6.55 -16.32 -0.40
CA THR A 254 5.27 -16.65 0.23
C THR A 254 5.06 -15.76 1.45
N VAL A 255 3.88 -15.79 2.05
CA VAL A 255 3.62 -15.04 3.31
C VAL A 255 4.60 -15.45 4.42
N ASP A 256 5.05 -16.72 4.43
CA ASP A 256 5.99 -17.24 5.43
C ASP A 256 7.45 -16.81 5.18
N SER A 257 7.75 -16.21 4.05
CA SER A 257 9.06 -15.65 3.73
C SER A 257 9.40 -14.39 4.55
N PHE A 258 8.44 -13.87 5.30
CA PHE A 258 8.55 -12.59 6.01
C PHE A 258 8.10 -12.71 7.46
N SER A 259 8.81 -12.04 8.36
CA SER A 259 8.40 -11.93 9.75
C SER A 259 8.84 -10.60 10.37
N LEU A 260 8.17 -10.24 11.47
CA LEU A 260 8.51 -9.10 12.31
C LEU A 260 8.96 -9.62 13.67
N GLU A 261 10.27 -9.58 13.92
CA GLU A 261 10.84 -10.02 15.18
C GLU A 261 10.75 -8.90 16.22
N GLY A 262 10.21 -9.23 17.39
CA GLY A 262 9.98 -8.24 18.45
C GLY A 262 8.82 -7.28 18.19
N TYR A 263 7.85 -7.64 17.31
CA TYR A 263 6.71 -6.78 17.05
C TYR A 263 5.72 -6.77 18.21
N GLU A 264 5.69 -5.64 18.88
CA GLU A 264 4.69 -5.30 19.90
C GLU A 264 3.79 -4.17 19.39
N SER A 265 2.55 -4.14 19.84
CA SER A 265 1.59 -3.11 19.48
C SER A 265 0.53 -2.96 20.55
N HIS A 266 -0.06 -1.77 20.62
CA HIS A 266 -1.23 -1.57 21.44
C HIS A 266 -2.44 -2.37 20.93
N GLY A 267 -3.43 -2.57 21.79
CA GLY A 267 -4.68 -3.26 21.47
C GLY A 267 -5.52 -2.54 20.41
N SER A 268 -6.63 -3.16 20.02
CA SER A 268 -7.60 -2.56 19.10
C SER A 268 -8.19 -1.26 19.64
N ILE A 269 -8.72 -0.44 18.73
CA ILE A 269 -9.49 0.79 19.04
C ILE A 269 -11.00 0.56 18.93
N GLY A 270 -11.46 -0.69 19.06
CA GLY A 270 -12.85 -1.07 18.87
C GLY A 270 -13.22 -1.38 17.42
N LYS A 271 -14.53 -1.41 17.12
CA LYS A 271 -15.03 -1.64 15.77
C LYS A 271 -14.83 -0.39 14.92
N ILE A 272 -14.10 -0.52 13.83
CA ILE A 272 -13.93 0.56 12.84
C ILE A 272 -15.07 0.46 11.84
N PRO A 273 -15.94 1.49 11.71
CA PRO A 273 -16.97 1.48 10.68
C PRO A 273 -16.32 1.64 9.29
N VAL A 274 -16.94 1.03 8.27
CA VAL A 274 -16.46 1.09 6.89
C VAL A 274 -17.47 1.85 6.05
N ALA A 275 -16.98 2.82 5.25
CA ALA A 275 -17.77 3.54 4.25
C ALA A 275 -17.56 2.89 2.87
N VAL A 276 -18.63 2.67 2.09
CA VAL A 276 -18.62 2.03 0.76
C VAL A 276 -19.26 2.92 -0.30
#